data_327c5887028fd8e6df335fb1ae9ee31e
#
_entry.id   327c5887028fd8e6df335fb1ae9ee31e
#
_cell.length_a   1.000
_cell.length_b   1.000
_cell.length_c   1.000
_cell.angle_alpha   90.00
_cell.angle_beta   90.00
_cell.angle_gamma   90.00
#
_symmetry.space_group_name_H-M   'P 1'
#
loop_
_entity.id
_entity.type
_entity.pdbx_description
1 polymer ?
#
loop_
_entity_poly.entity_id
_entity_poly.type
_entity_poly.pdbx_seq_one_letter_code
_entity_poly.pdbx_strand_id
1 'polypeptide(L)'
;MAKVILLNSSPRANSNAQDVLQVRAEELEKNGVEAEIISLRGKQIQSCVACNGCAKTGNCVLNDGLDEIIEKIRQADGFIPAAPVYFGTARGDIMAALQRIGKVSRGNDKFLEWMVGGPIAVARRGGQTLTLQEMTMFFPINNMIIAGSTYWNMVFAGPEGTALDDSEGIATIKLFGQNVANIIKKLVD
;
A
#
# COMPACT_ATOMS: atom_id res chain seq x y z
N MET A 1 8.80 10.29 -15.06
CA MET A 1 9.20 10.43 -13.65
C MET A 1 8.72 9.19 -12.95
N ALA A 2 9.55 8.60 -12.10
CA ALA A 2 9.14 7.42 -11.32
C ALA A 2 7.95 7.75 -10.40
N LYS A 3 7.03 6.79 -10.22
CA LYS A 3 5.77 6.99 -9.51
C LYS A 3 5.50 5.88 -8.50
N VAL A 4 4.94 6.24 -7.35
CA VAL A 4 4.50 5.30 -6.30
C VAL A 4 3.02 5.50 -6.00
N ILE A 5 2.25 4.41 -5.99
CA ILE A 5 0.86 4.41 -5.55
C ILE A 5 0.80 4.06 -4.06
N LEU A 6 0.14 4.93 -3.30
CA LEU A 6 -0.11 4.80 -1.86
C LEU A 6 -1.59 4.47 -1.66
N LEU A 7 -1.91 3.23 -1.27
CA LEU A 7 -3.30 2.78 -1.14
C LEU A 7 -3.78 2.86 0.30
N ASN A 8 -4.70 3.78 0.58
CA ASN A 8 -5.29 4.00 1.91
C ASN A 8 -6.57 3.20 2.11
N SER A 9 -6.61 2.29 3.07
CA SER A 9 -7.81 1.53 3.41
C SER A 9 -8.60 2.07 4.61
N SER A 10 -8.26 3.24 5.13
CA SER A 10 -9.04 3.83 6.21
C SER A 10 -10.45 4.22 5.73
N PRO A 11 -11.52 3.88 6.48
CA PRO A 11 -12.89 4.27 6.14
C PRO A 11 -13.18 5.73 6.52
N ARG A 12 -12.30 6.37 7.30
CA ARG A 12 -12.50 7.75 7.78
C ARG A 12 -11.96 8.75 6.76
N ALA A 13 -12.65 9.90 6.63
CA ALA A 13 -12.22 10.98 5.75
C ALA A 13 -10.90 11.58 6.23
N ASN A 14 -10.87 11.99 7.50
CA ASN A 14 -9.66 12.42 8.19
C ASN A 14 -9.17 11.22 9.02
N SER A 15 -8.03 10.69 8.69
CA SER A 15 -7.56 9.48 9.35
C SER A 15 -6.06 9.50 9.58
N ASN A 16 -5.64 8.96 10.69
CA ASN A 16 -4.23 8.79 10.98
C ASN A 16 -3.47 8.04 9.88
N ALA A 17 -4.11 7.10 9.18
CA ALA A 17 -3.49 6.45 8.02
C ALA A 17 -3.30 7.43 6.84
N GLN A 18 -4.22 8.38 6.64
CA GLN A 18 -4.07 9.44 5.64
C GLN A 18 -2.91 10.36 6.00
N ASP A 19 -2.80 10.77 7.26
CA ASP A 19 -1.72 11.65 7.72
C ASP A 19 -0.35 10.97 7.53
N VAL A 20 -0.24 9.69 7.88
CA VAL A 20 0.98 8.89 7.67
C VAL A 20 1.33 8.78 6.18
N LEU A 21 0.34 8.55 5.31
CA LEU A 21 0.57 8.51 3.87
C LEU A 21 0.93 9.86 3.28
N GLN A 22 0.40 10.96 3.84
CA GLN A 22 0.79 12.31 3.44
C GLN A 22 2.28 12.59 3.74
N VAL A 23 2.73 12.27 4.96
CA VAL A 23 4.16 12.35 5.32
C VAL A 23 5.02 11.50 4.37
N ARG A 24 4.51 10.34 3.99
CA ARG A 24 5.16 9.43 3.08
C ARG A 24 5.27 9.98 1.66
N ALA A 25 4.17 10.57 1.15
CA ALA A 25 4.12 11.20 -0.17
C ALA A 25 5.11 12.36 -0.27
N GLU A 26 5.11 13.26 0.71
CA GLU A 26 6.05 14.38 0.78
C GLU A 26 7.51 13.92 0.77
N GLU A 27 7.83 12.82 1.44
CA GLU A 27 9.19 12.30 1.48
C GLU A 27 9.61 11.67 0.15
N LEU A 28 8.69 10.99 -0.56
CA LEU A 28 8.93 10.50 -1.92
C LEU A 28 9.19 11.67 -2.89
N GLU A 29 8.35 12.71 -2.84
CA GLU A 29 8.46 13.89 -3.70
C GLU A 29 9.77 14.66 -3.46
N LYS A 30 10.17 14.84 -2.19
CA LYS A 30 11.50 15.41 -1.83
C LYS A 30 12.65 14.62 -2.45
N ASN A 31 12.46 13.33 -2.64
CA ASN A 31 13.43 12.45 -3.27
C ASN A 31 13.19 12.25 -4.78
N GLY A 32 12.37 13.09 -5.42
CA GLY A 32 12.19 13.11 -6.88
C GLY A 32 11.36 11.96 -7.44
N VAL A 33 10.48 11.37 -6.62
CA VAL A 33 9.53 10.31 -7.01
C VAL A 33 8.11 10.82 -6.79
N GLU A 34 7.28 10.79 -7.84
CA GLU A 34 5.87 11.15 -7.76
C GLU A 34 5.11 10.20 -6.82
N ALA A 35 4.21 10.74 -6.00
CA ALA A 35 3.38 9.96 -5.11
C ALA A 35 1.90 10.25 -5.34
N GLU A 36 1.07 9.21 -5.49
CA GLU A 36 -0.37 9.34 -5.60
C GLU A 36 -1.05 8.56 -4.48
N ILE A 37 -1.81 9.24 -3.61
CA ILE A 37 -2.61 8.61 -2.56
C ILE A 37 -3.99 8.29 -3.12
N ILE A 38 -4.37 7.01 -3.06
CA ILE A 38 -5.69 6.52 -3.47
C ILE A 38 -6.40 5.94 -2.26
N SER A 39 -7.65 6.33 -2.04
CA SER A 39 -8.46 5.84 -0.92
C SER A 39 -9.48 4.79 -1.35
N LEU A 40 -9.59 3.72 -0.56
CA LEU A 40 -10.69 2.74 -0.68
C LEU A 40 -11.98 3.23 0.03
N ARG A 41 -11.96 4.38 0.67
CA ARG A 41 -13.12 4.94 1.36
C ARG A 41 -14.30 5.11 0.39
N GLY A 42 -15.47 4.62 0.81
CA GLY A 42 -16.70 4.66 0.01
C GLY A 42 -16.80 3.58 -1.07
N LYS A 43 -15.76 2.80 -1.30
CA LYS A 43 -15.78 1.65 -2.21
C LYS A 43 -16.15 0.37 -1.44
N GLN A 44 -16.92 -0.52 -2.09
CA GLN A 44 -17.29 -1.82 -1.53
C GLN A 44 -16.46 -2.91 -2.19
N ILE A 45 -15.17 -2.95 -1.85
CA ILE A 45 -14.22 -3.88 -2.47
C ILE A 45 -14.52 -5.32 -2.01
N GLN A 46 -14.91 -6.17 -2.96
CA GLN A 46 -15.18 -7.58 -2.74
C GLN A 46 -13.89 -8.42 -2.82
N SER A 47 -13.84 -9.51 -2.07
CA SER A 47 -12.78 -10.51 -2.19
C SER A 47 -12.77 -11.17 -3.58
N CYS A 48 -11.64 -11.76 -3.97
CA CYS A 48 -11.53 -12.49 -5.23
C CYS A 48 -12.45 -13.71 -5.23
N VAL A 49 -13.34 -13.79 -6.21
CA VAL A 49 -14.29 -14.92 -6.39
C VAL A 49 -13.71 -16.03 -7.29
N ALA A 50 -12.43 -15.99 -7.60
CA ALA A 50 -11.72 -17.01 -8.39
C ALA A 50 -12.33 -17.32 -9.78
N CYS A 51 -13.08 -16.40 -10.37
CA CYS A 51 -13.75 -16.58 -11.68
C CYS A 51 -12.81 -16.69 -12.88
N ASN A 52 -11.51 -16.34 -12.71
CA ASN A 52 -10.50 -16.29 -13.77
C ASN A 52 -10.83 -15.35 -14.95
N GLY A 53 -11.82 -14.47 -14.82
CA GLY A 53 -12.17 -13.49 -15.85
C GLY A 53 -10.98 -12.58 -16.20
N CYS A 54 -10.20 -12.17 -15.22
CA CYS A 54 -9.02 -11.30 -15.43
C CYS A 54 -7.97 -11.89 -16.37
N ALA A 55 -7.82 -13.21 -16.45
CA ALA A 55 -6.90 -13.86 -17.38
C ALA A 55 -7.30 -13.66 -18.87
N LYS A 56 -8.57 -13.30 -19.13
CA LYS A 56 -9.07 -13.04 -20.47
C LYS A 56 -9.16 -11.55 -20.80
N THR A 57 -9.50 -10.73 -19.80
CA THR A 57 -9.76 -9.30 -19.97
C THR A 57 -8.55 -8.42 -19.69
N GLY A 58 -7.53 -8.94 -19.02
CA GLY A 58 -6.39 -8.14 -18.54
C GLY A 58 -6.66 -7.40 -17.23
N ASN A 59 -7.94 -7.34 -16.78
CA ASN A 59 -8.35 -6.62 -15.57
C ASN A 59 -9.42 -7.37 -14.79
N CYS A 60 -9.73 -6.94 -13.56
CA CYS A 60 -10.78 -7.56 -12.77
C CYS A 60 -12.16 -7.25 -13.35
N VAL A 61 -13.03 -8.28 -13.41
CA VAL A 61 -14.39 -8.15 -13.97
C VAL A 61 -15.43 -7.68 -12.95
N LEU A 62 -15.06 -7.57 -11.67
CA LEU A 62 -15.94 -7.03 -10.63
C LEU A 62 -15.94 -5.50 -10.73
N ASN A 63 -17.14 -4.94 -10.91
CA ASN A 63 -17.33 -3.50 -11.13
C ASN A 63 -17.54 -2.77 -9.78
N ASP A 64 -16.48 -2.64 -8.98
CA ASP A 64 -16.49 -1.95 -7.68
C ASP A 64 -15.43 -0.82 -7.59
N GLY A 65 -14.85 -0.45 -8.73
CA GLY A 65 -13.87 0.62 -8.87
C GLY A 65 -12.45 0.23 -8.46
N LEU A 66 -12.16 -1.07 -8.29
CA LEU A 66 -10.78 -1.54 -8.08
C LEU A 66 -10.00 -1.64 -9.39
N ASP A 67 -10.66 -1.84 -10.51
CA ASP A 67 -10.06 -1.91 -11.84
C ASP A 67 -9.30 -0.63 -12.21
N GLU A 68 -9.87 0.54 -11.93
CA GLU A 68 -9.20 1.84 -12.12
C GLU A 68 -7.93 1.97 -11.26
N ILE A 69 -7.97 1.44 -10.04
CA ILE A 69 -6.82 1.43 -9.12
C ILE A 69 -5.73 0.48 -9.65
N ILE A 70 -6.12 -0.68 -10.16
CA ILE A 70 -5.19 -1.65 -10.76
C ILE A 70 -4.45 -1.02 -11.95
N GLU A 71 -5.15 -0.28 -12.82
CA GLU A 71 -4.51 0.40 -13.95
C GLU A 71 -3.49 1.46 -13.52
N LYS A 72 -3.77 2.20 -12.45
CA LYS A 72 -2.81 3.15 -11.88
C LYS A 72 -1.59 2.45 -11.27
N ILE A 73 -1.79 1.31 -10.60
CA ILE A 73 -0.69 0.50 -10.05
C ILE A 73 0.15 -0.07 -11.19
N ARG A 74 -0.46 -0.55 -12.28
CA ARG A 74 0.24 -1.07 -13.46
C ARG A 74 1.23 -0.07 -14.08
N GLN A 75 0.96 1.22 -13.96
CA GLN A 75 1.76 2.31 -14.50
C GLN A 75 2.77 2.89 -13.49
N ALA A 76 2.91 2.27 -12.31
CA ALA A 76 3.76 2.75 -11.24
C ALA A 76 5.02 1.89 -11.07
N ASP A 77 6.05 2.48 -10.46
CA ASP A 77 7.31 1.80 -10.11
C ASP A 77 7.28 1.29 -8.66
N GLY A 78 6.32 1.73 -7.87
CA GLY A 78 6.19 1.34 -6.47
C GLY A 78 4.74 1.28 -5.98
N PHE A 79 4.52 0.44 -4.96
CA PHE A 79 3.19 0.24 -4.36
C PHE A 79 3.29 0.09 -2.84
N ILE A 80 2.50 0.88 -2.11
CA ILE A 80 2.50 0.92 -0.65
C ILE A 80 1.05 0.87 -0.13
N PRO A 81 0.56 -0.30 0.31
CA PRO A 81 -0.71 -0.41 1.01
C PRO A 81 -0.56 0.04 2.47
N ALA A 82 -1.51 0.83 2.94
CA ALA A 82 -1.61 1.26 4.33
C ALA A 82 -2.96 0.88 4.93
N ALA A 83 -2.91 0.26 6.10
CA ALA A 83 -4.11 -0.22 6.80
C ALA A 83 -4.17 0.26 8.25
N PRO A 84 -5.36 0.70 8.71
CA PRO A 84 -5.64 0.72 10.13
C PRO A 84 -5.82 -0.72 10.63
N VAL A 85 -5.38 -0.98 11.85
CA VAL A 85 -5.58 -2.27 12.52
C VAL A 85 -7.02 -2.39 13.01
N TYR A 86 -7.69 -3.45 12.61
CA TYR A 86 -9.04 -3.83 13.07
C TYR A 86 -8.99 -5.22 13.68
N PHE A 87 -9.22 -5.32 14.99
CA PHE A 87 -9.22 -6.60 15.73
C PHE A 87 -7.96 -7.45 15.49
N GLY A 88 -6.79 -6.79 15.39
CA GLY A 88 -5.49 -7.44 15.25
C GLY A 88 -5.05 -7.73 13.80
N THR A 89 -5.86 -7.41 12.80
CA THR A 89 -5.56 -7.63 11.38
C THR A 89 -5.71 -6.35 10.55
N ALA A 90 -5.32 -6.37 9.28
CA ALA A 90 -5.64 -5.33 8.34
C ALA A 90 -7.16 -5.28 8.08
N ARG A 91 -7.68 -4.11 7.76
CA ARG A 91 -9.08 -3.97 7.37
C ARG A 91 -9.38 -4.85 6.15
N GLY A 92 -10.56 -5.51 6.13
CA GLY A 92 -10.88 -6.54 5.14
C GLY A 92 -10.87 -6.09 3.68
N ASP A 93 -11.19 -4.82 3.41
CA ASP A 93 -11.18 -4.27 2.05
C ASP A 93 -9.78 -4.16 1.44
N ILE A 94 -8.74 -3.84 2.22
CA ILE A 94 -7.37 -3.85 1.70
C ILE A 94 -6.93 -5.27 1.35
N MET A 95 -7.27 -6.26 2.18
CA MET A 95 -6.94 -7.65 1.89
C MET A 95 -7.68 -8.15 0.65
N ALA A 96 -8.94 -7.78 0.48
CA ALA A 96 -9.73 -8.07 -0.72
C ALA A 96 -9.11 -7.42 -1.98
N ALA A 97 -8.66 -6.16 -1.86
CA ALA A 97 -7.96 -5.46 -2.94
C ALA A 97 -6.65 -6.17 -3.31
N LEU A 98 -5.80 -6.50 -2.32
CA LEU A 98 -4.52 -7.19 -2.56
C LEU A 98 -4.70 -8.54 -3.24
N GLN A 99 -5.70 -9.35 -2.83
CA GLN A 99 -6.05 -10.62 -3.48
C GLN A 99 -6.32 -10.42 -4.98
N ARG A 100 -7.07 -9.40 -5.33
CA ARG A 100 -7.47 -9.13 -6.72
C ARG A 100 -6.37 -8.48 -7.54
N ILE A 101 -5.62 -7.52 -6.99
CA ILE A 101 -4.44 -6.92 -7.62
C ILE A 101 -3.43 -8.01 -7.98
N GLY A 102 -3.06 -8.85 -7.01
CA GLY A 102 -2.13 -9.96 -7.24
C GLY A 102 -2.66 -10.98 -8.23
N LYS A 103 -3.96 -11.33 -8.19
CA LYS A 103 -4.56 -12.26 -9.15
C LYS A 103 -4.56 -11.72 -10.58
N VAL A 104 -4.84 -10.43 -10.76
CA VAL A 104 -4.78 -9.77 -12.09
C VAL A 104 -3.35 -9.76 -12.60
N SER A 105 -2.39 -9.32 -11.80
CA SER A 105 -0.97 -9.29 -12.20
C SER A 105 -0.46 -10.67 -12.61
N ARG A 106 -0.65 -11.67 -11.77
CA ARG A 106 -0.15 -13.05 -12.03
C ARG A 106 -0.83 -13.74 -13.21
N GLY A 107 -2.06 -13.36 -13.51
CA GLY A 107 -2.82 -13.91 -14.64
C GLY A 107 -2.53 -13.29 -16.00
N ASN A 108 -1.71 -12.23 -16.03
CA ASN A 108 -1.43 -11.44 -17.23
C ASN A 108 0.07 -11.14 -17.38
N ASP A 109 0.41 -9.85 -17.37
CA ASP A 109 1.73 -9.28 -17.67
C ASP A 109 2.68 -9.23 -16.46
N LYS A 110 2.21 -9.71 -15.28
CA LYS A 110 2.97 -9.68 -14.02
C LYS A 110 3.52 -8.30 -13.65
N PHE A 111 2.74 -7.25 -13.89
CA PHE A 111 3.13 -5.85 -13.70
C PHE A 111 3.64 -5.49 -12.31
N LEU A 112 3.45 -6.36 -11.31
CA LEU A 112 3.99 -6.18 -9.96
C LEU A 112 5.46 -6.61 -9.83
N GLU A 113 6.00 -7.39 -10.78
CA GLU A 113 7.39 -7.85 -10.68
C GLU A 113 8.37 -6.66 -10.66
N TRP A 114 9.32 -6.71 -9.73
CA TRP A 114 10.32 -5.65 -9.47
C TRP A 114 9.79 -4.34 -8.93
N MET A 115 8.48 -4.20 -8.76
CA MET A 115 7.90 -3.01 -8.13
C MET A 115 8.36 -2.89 -6.68
N VAL A 116 8.74 -1.68 -6.27
CA VAL A 116 9.31 -1.42 -4.93
C VAL A 116 8.21 -0.98 -3.96
N GLY A 117 8.23 -1.49 -2.73
CA GLY A 117 7.26 -1.03 -1.74
C GLY A 117 7.37 -1.70 -0.39
N GLY A 118 6.26 -1.81 0.28
CA GLY A 118 6.07 -2.44 1.58
C GLY A 118 4.83 -1.91 2.27
N PRO A 119 4.23 -2.65 3.21
CA PRO A 119 3.03 -2.24 3.90
C PRO A 119 3.30 -1.24 5.03
N ILE A 120 2.26 -0.48 5.38
CA ILE A 120 2.22 0.39 6.57
C ILE A 120 1.02 -0.01 7.43
N ALA A 121 1.20 -0.12 8.75
CA ALA A 121 0.13 -0.37 9.70
C ALA A 121 -0.01 0.75 10.72
N VAL A 122 -1.25 1.20 10.95
CA VAL A 122 -1.57 2.24 11.93
C VAL A 122 -2.53 1.68 12.97
N ALA A 123 -2.18 1.77 14.24
CA ALA A 123 -3.05 1.30 15.32
C ALA A 123 -2.94 2.17 16.57
N ARG A 124 -4.03 2.15 17.34
CA ARG A 124 -4.05 2.84 18.63
C ARG A 124 -3.04 2.28 19.63
N ARG A 125 -2.85 0.94 19.65
CA ARG A 125 -2.08 0.29 20.74
C ARG A 125 -1.36 -1.00 20.33
N GLY A 126 -1.97 -1.87 19.51
CA GLY A 126 -1.37 -3.17 19.19
C GLY A 126 -2.01 -3.80 17.95
N GLY A 127 -1.42 -4.92 17.48
CA GLY A 127 -1.86 -5.64 16.28
C GLY A 127 -1.14 -5.23 14.98
N GLN A 128 -0.28 -4.21 15.03
CA GLN A 128 0.44 -3.74 13.84
C GLN A 128 1.34 -4.82 13.25
N THR A 129 2.04 -5.61 14.08
CA THR A 129 2.96 -6.65 13.61
C THR A 129 2.25 -7.72 12.79
N LEU A 130 1.08 -8.21 13.25
CA LEU A 130 0.28 -9.17 12.51
C LEU A 130 -0.27 -8.56 11.22
N THR A 131 -0.78 -7.33 11.30
CA THR A 131 -1.28 -6.57 10.14
C THR A 131 -0.18 -6.36 9.09
N LEU A 132 1.03 -6.00 9.49
CA LEU A 132 2.18 -5.90 8.59
C LEU A 132 2.54 -7.24 7.97
N GLN A 133 2.57 -8.30 8.78
CA GLN A 133 2.95 -9.64 8.33
C GLN A 133 2.00 -10.17 7.25
N GLU A 134 0.68 -10.07 7.45
CA GLU A 134 -0.29 -10.53 6.46
C GLU A 134 -0.21 -9.74 5.14
N MET A 135 -0.05 -8.41 5.19
CA MET A 135 0.13 -7.60 3.99
C MET A 135 1.52 -7.83 3.34
N THR A 136 2.55 -8.09 4.12
CA THR A 136 3.90 -8.35 3.61
C THR A 136 3.95 -9.57 2.70
N MET A 137 3.16 -10.61 2.98
CA MET A 137 3.12 -11.83 2.16
C MET A 137 2.69 -11.58 0.71
N PHE A 138 2.01 -10.47 0.44
CA PHE A 138 1.65 -10.04 -0.91
C PHE A 138 2.87 -9.73 -1.79
N PHE A 139 3.93 -9.17 -1.21
CA PHE A 139 5.10 -8.72 -1.96
C PHE A 139 5.94 -9.87 -2.53
N PRO A 140 6.46 -10.80 -1.73
CA PRO A 140 7.33 -11.84 -2.24
C PRO A 140 6.62 -12.80 -3.21
N ILE A 141 5.32 -13.06 -3.00
CA ILE A 141 4.57 -13.92 -3.93
C ILE A 141 4.37 -13.28 -5.32
N ASN A 142 4.45 -11.95 -5.41
CA ASN A 142 4.37 -11.19 -6.66
C ASN A 142 5.75 -10.75 -7.20
N ASN A 143 6.85 -11.31 -6.66
CA ASN A 143 8.23 -10.97 -7.07
C ASN A 143 8.55 -9.46 -6.93
N MET A 144 7.99 -8.82 -5.89
CA MET A 144 8.21 -7.41 -5.58
C MET A 144 9.40 -7.23 -4.63
N ILE A 145 10.00 -6.04 -4.63
CA ILE A 145 11.09 -5.65 -3.74
C ILE A 145 10.52 -4.97 -2.50
N ILE A 146 10.81 -5.51 -1.32
CA ILE A 146 10.42 -4.88 -0.04
C ILE A 146 11.55 -3.97 0.42
N ALA A 147 11.27 -2.67 0.55
CA ALA A 147 12.19 -1.72 1.15
C ALA A 147 12.10 -1.77 2.68
N GLY A 148 13.25 -1.76 3.32
CA GLY A 148 13.33 -1.65 4.79
C GLY A 148 13.31 -0.20 5.28
N SER A 149 13.30 -0.05 6.61
CA SER A 149 13.50 1.20 7.34
C SER A 149 14.30 0.92 8.62
N THR A 150 14.30 1.82 9.61
CA THR A 150 14.96 1.57 10.90
C THR A 150 14.23 0.54 11.77
N TYR A 151 12.93 0.40 11.54
CA TYR A 151 12.05 -0.51 12.29
C TYR A 151 10.92 -0.99 11.37
N TRP A 152 9.93 -1.72 11.89
CA TRP A 152 8.73 -2.05 11.14
C TRP A 152 7.91 -0.80 10.82
N ASN A 153 7.33 -0.72 9.63
CA ASN A 153 6.56 0.44 9.17
C ASN A 153 5.22 0.54 9.90
N MET A 154 5.25 0.86 11.17
CA MET A 154 4.08 1.02 12.03
C MET A 154 4.05 2.40 12.68
N VAL A 155 2.83 2.89 12.94
CA VAL A 155 2.59 4.14 13.66
C VAL A 155 1.54 3.91 14.73
N PHE A 156 1.77 4.46 15.91
CA PHE A 156 0.81 4.48 17.01
C PHE A 156 -0.04 5.74 16.92
N ALA A 157 -1.37 5.57 16.81
CA ALA A 157 -2.29 6.70 16.75
C ALA A 157 -3.69 6.28 17.22
N GLY A 158 -4.22 6.95 18.19
CA GLY A 158 -5.56 6.70 18.75
C GLY A 158 -6.62 7.64 18.16
N PRO A 159 -6.83 8.83 18.75
CA PRO A 159 -7.71 9.83 18.20
C PRO A 159 -7.25 10.29 16.81
N GLU A 160 -8.15 10.93 16.07
CA GLU A 160 -7.86 11.53 14.78
C GLU A 160 -6.76 12.60 14.91
N GLY A 161 -5.81 12.62 13.98
CA GLY A 161 -4.70 13.57 13.92
C GLY A 161 -3.52 13.25 14.86
N THR A 162 -3.58 12.18 15.67
CA THR A 162 -2.51 11.86 16.63
C THR A 162 -1.38 11.01 16.04
N ALA A 163 -1.44 10.65 14.76
CA ALA A 163 -0.35 9.91 14.12
C ALA A 163 0.97 10.69 14.09
N LEU A 164 0.88 12.00 13.98
CA LEU A 164 2.06 12.88 13.93
C LEU A 164 2.76 13.04 15.29
N ASP A 165 2.11 12.64 16.38
CA ASP A 165 2.68 12.65 17.73
C ASP A 165 3.63 11.46 17.99
N ASP A 166 3.53 10.40 17.18
CA ASP A 166 4.46 9.25 17.21
C ASP A 166 5.75 9.58 16.44
N SER A 167 6.66 10.28 17.11
CA SER A 167 7.89 10.76 16.48
C SER A 167 8.78 9.63 15.93
N GLU A 168 8.85 8.46 16.61
CA GLU A 168 9.60 7.30 16.13
C GLU A 168 8.95 6.66 14.92
N GLY A 169 7.63 6.45 14.98
CA GLY A 169 6.87 5.93 13.84
C GLY A 169 6.98 6.83 12.61
N ILE A 170 6.85 8.14 12.77
CA ILE A 170 6.98 9.12 11.67
C ILE A 170 8.41 9.14 11.11
N ALA A 171 9.44 9.07 11.94
CA ALA A 171 10.84 8.98 11.47
C ALA A 171 11.08 7.69 10.67
N THR A 172 10.53 6.57 11.13
CA THR A 172 10.56 5.27 10.42
C THR A 172 9.88 5.36 9.05
N ILE A 173 8.69 5.98 8.97
CA ILE A 173 7.95 6.17 7.71
C ILE A 173 8.73 7.07 6.73
N LYS A 174 9.36 8.13 7.20
CA LYS A 174 10.21 8.99 6.36
C LYS A 174 11.39 8.21 5.78
N LEU A 175 12.16 7.49 6.61
CA LEU A 175 13.27 6.69 6.12
C LEU A 175 12.82 5.58 5.16
N PHE A 176 11.69 4.92 5.45
CA PHE A 176 11.07 4.00 4.49
C PHE A 176 10.83 4.70 3.14
N GLY A 177 10.43 6.03 3.13
CA GLY A 177 10.30 6.87 1.97
C GLY A 177 11.55 7.00 1.14
N GLN A 178 12.58 7.43 1.79
CA GLN A 178 13.88 7.61 1.19
C GLN A 178 14.39 6.31 0.57
N ASN A 179 14.24 5.19 1.30
CA ASN A 179 14.72 3.88 0.83
C ASN A 179 13.96 3.39 -0.40
N VAL A 180 12.63 3.55 -0.45
CA VAL A 180 11.85 3.22 -1.66
C VAL A 180 12.30 4.08 -2.83
N ALA A 181 12.43 5.40 -2.67
CA ALA A 181 12.89 6.28 -3.73
C ALA A 181 14.31 5.93 -4.21
N ASN A 182 15.21 5.62 -3.29
CA ASN A 182 16.59 5.25 -3.61
C ASN A 182 16.68 3.92 -4.37
N ILE A 183 15.85 2.92 -4.00
CA ILE A 183 15.82 1.64 -4.71
C ILE A 183 15.24 1.83 -6.11
N ILE A 184 14.13 2.55 -6.25
CA ILE A 184 13.52 2.84 -7.56
C ILE A 184 14.55 3.49 -8.49
N LYS A 185 15.25 4.54 -8.03
CA LYS A 185 16.28 5.21 -8.83
C LYS A 185 17.37 4.26 -9.31
N LYS A 186 17.84 3.35 -8.45
CA LYS A 186 18.87 2.36 -8.80
C LYS A 186 18.38 1.27 -9.77
N LEU A 187 17.08 1.11 -9.93
CA LEU A 187 16.50 0.13 -10.87
C LEU A 187 16.23 0.73 -12.24
N VAL A 188 16.06 2.07 -12.33
CA VAL A 188 15.76 2.76 -13.60
C VAL A 188 16.96 3.48 -14.21
N ASP A 189 18.06 3.65 -13.46
CA ASP A 189 19.36 4.13 -13.94
C ASP A 189 20.16 2.95 -14.55
#